data_e4595023cb51fdb5fc1581b4c324c6a4
#
_entry.id   e4595023cb51fdb5fc1581b4c324c6a4
#
_cell.length_a   1.000
_cell.length_b   1.000
_cell.length_c   1.000
_cell.angle_alpha   90.00
_cell.angle_beta   90.00
_cell.angle_gamma   90.00
#
_symmetry.space_group_name_H-M   'P 1'
#
loop_
_entity.id
_entity.type
_entity.pdbx_description
1 polymer ?
#
loop_
_entity_poly.entity_id
_entity_poly.type
_entity_poly.pdbx_seq_one_letter_code
_entity_poly.pdbx_strand_id
1 'polypeptide(L)'
;MAVLIGTAATIGILVLHKPTPPVRTSSAYAGPYAPVTLNADNSVTMAQPGVTKPVLDVYEDFQCPTCRTFEEASGGMIQRLADQGKVAVVYHPFTIFSAQPSLGNSIRAWAAAKCVPAGRWVRYHNALYASQPAETAADGFPVSLLVRLGKGIGITSRAFAQCVRSQQYAPQNPPLSNQIINAGVSDMPTVELNGKAISTRLTPSALRKRIESAAQARTLQA
;
A
#
# COMPACT_ATOMS: atom_id res chain seq x y z
N MET A 1 -20.42 -55.36 -48.14
CA MET A 1 -20.34 -53.92 -47.73
C MET A 1 -20.20 -53.86 -46.21
N ALA A 2 -19.01 -53.62 -45.71
CA ALA A 2 -18.78 -53.47 -44.26
C ALA A 2 -18.62 -51.98 -43.96
N VAL A 3 -19.48 -51.43 -43.08
CA VAL A 3 -19.44 -50.02 -42.64
C VAL A 3 -18.57 -49.95 -41.39
N LEU A 4 -17.42 -49.31 -41.50
CA LEU A 4 -16.55 -48.98 -40.35
C LEU A 4 -17.05 -47.70 -39.71
N ILE A 5 -17.56 -47.78 -38.48
CA ILE A 5 -17.91 -46.63 -37.63
C ILE A 5 -16.65 -46.25 -36.85
N GLY A 6 -16.02 -45.14 -37.27
CA GLY A 6 -14.90 -44.57 -36.52
C GLY A 6 -15.39 -43.73 -35.34
N THR A 7 -15.03 -44.13 -34.12
CA THR A 7 -15.26 -43.34 -32.91
C THR A 7 -14.14 -42.34 -32.72
N ALA A 8 -14.43 -41.04 -32.88
CA ALA A 8 -13.51 -39.97 -32.56
C ALA A 8 -13.44 -39.76 -31.03
N ALA A 9 -12.31 -40.12 -30.41
CA ALA A 9 -12.03 -39.82 -29.03
C ALA A 9 -11.60 -38.37 -28.88
N THR A 10 -12.44 -37.53 -28.27
CA THR A 10 -12.07 -36.14 -27.89
C THR A 10 -11.24 -36.20 -26.61
N ILE A 11 -9.94 -35.93 -26.75
CA ILE A 11 -9.03 -35.72 -25.61
C ILE A 11 -9.29 -34.35 -25.01
N GLY A 12 -10.04 -34.30 -23.93
CA GLY A 12 -10.21 -33.08 -23.14
C GLY A 12 -8.92 -32.75 -22.41
N ILE A 13 -8.26 -31.63 -22.79
CA ILE A 13 -7.11 -31.09 -22.07
C ILE A 13 -7.63 -30.47 -20.77
N LEU A 14 -7.45 -31.16 -19.66
CA LEU A 14 -7.74 -30.63 -18.32
C LEU A 14 -6.65 -29.62 -17.96
N VAL A 15 -6.93 -28.33 -18.14
CA VAL A 15 -6.03 -27.26 -17.70
C VAL A 15 -6.10 -27.16 -16.18
N LEU A 16 -5.17 -27.82 -15.50
CA LEU A 16 -5.00 -27.71 -14.05
C LEU A 16 -4.56 -26.26 -13.73
N HIS A 17 -5.52 -25.45 -13.29
CA HIS A 17 -5.21 -24.14 -12.73
C HIS A 17 -4.45 -24.35 -11.41
N LYS A 18 -3.12 -24.15 -11.42
CA LYS A 18 -2.35 -24.05 -10.18
C LYS A 18 -2.93 -22.91 -9.35
N PRO A 19 -3.35 -23.15 -8.10
CA PRO A 19 -3.80 -22.07 -7.23
C PRO A 19 -2.69 -21.06 -7.07
N THR A 20 -3.00 -19.79 -7.29
CA THR A 20 -2.05 -18.70 -7.05
C THR A 20 -1.71 -18.68 -5.55
N PRO A 21 -0.43 -18.73 -5.16
CA PRO A 21 -0.06 -18.67 -3.75
C PRO A 21 -0.62 -17.40 -3.10
N PRO A 22 -1.01 -17.45 -1.82
CA PRO A 22 -1.56 -16.30 -1.12
C PRO A 22 -0.55 -15.14 -1.13
N VAL A 23 -1.04 -13.93 -1.36
CA VAL A 23 -0.23 -12.72 -1.28
C VAL A 23 0.15 -12.50 0.18
N ARG A 24 1.45 -12.40 0.45
CA ARG A 24 1.96 -12.01 1.76
C ARG A 24 1.58 -10.54 2.03
N THR A 25 1.35 -10.19 3.29
CA THR A 25 1.15 -8.82 3.74
C THR A 25 2.19 -8.49 4.80
N SER A 26 2.69 -7.26 4.81
CA SER A 26 3.64 -6.78 5.82
C SER A 26 3.01 -6.66 7.21
N SER A 27 1.70 -6.46 7.26
CA SER A 27 0.94 -6.33 8.50
C SER A 27 0.32 -7.66 8.92
N ALA A 28 0.44 -7.99 10.22
CA ALA A 28 -0.29 -9.10 10.83
C ALA A 28 -1.81 -8.84 10.97
N TYR A 29 -2.26 -7.59 10.77
CA TYR A 29 -3.67 -7.23 10.84
C TYR A 29 -4.36 -7.45 9.49
N ALA A 30 -5.32 -8.36 9.49
CA ALA A 30 -6.03 -8.74 8.26
C ALA A 30 -7.30 -7.89 7.99
N GLY A 31 -7.57 -6.88 8.82
CA GLY A 31 -8.80 -6.09 8.81
C GLY A 31 -9.83 -6.60 9.83
N PRO A 32 -11.03 -6.00 9.92
CA PRO A 32 -11.55 -4.97 9.01
C PRO A 32 -10.71 -3.69 9.02
N TYR A 33 -10.74 -2.95 7.91
CA TYR A 33 -10.08 -1.65 7.82
C TYR A 33 -11.12 -0.55 7.85
N ALA A 34 -10.78 0.60 8.47
CA ALA A 34 -11.60 1.79 8.34
C ALA A 34 -11.77 2.17 6.86
N PRO A 35 -12.85 2.86 6.49
CA PRO A 35 -13.04 3.38 5.14
C PRO A 35 -11.84 4.18 4.63
N VAL A 36 -11.57 4.04 3.34
CA VAL A 36 -10.43 4.69 2.67
C VAL A 36 -10.93 5.73 1.68
N THR A 37 -10.30 6.91 1.71
CA THR A 37 -10.49 8.00 0.74
C THR A 37 -9.19 8.24 -0.01
N LEU A 38 -9.23 8.26 -1.34
CA LEU A 38 -8.13 8.68 -2.19
C LEU A 38 -8.24 10.20 -2.39
N ASN A 39 -7.29 10.96 -1.85
CA ASN A 39 -7.35 12.43 -1.84
C ASN A 39 -6.80 13.04 -3.14
N ALA A 40 -7.21 14.26 -3.44
CA ALA A 40 -6.78 14.98 -4.65
C ALA A 40 -5.29 15.33 -4.64
N ASP A 41 -4.68 15.48 -3.46
CA ASP A 41 -3.26 15.72 -3.25
C ASP A 41 -2.39 14.45 -3.35
N ASN A 42 -2.98 13.34 -3.76
CA ASN A 42 -2.38 12.00 -3.86
C ASN A 42 -2.12 11.30 -2.51
N SER A 43 -2.49 11.90 -1.39
CA SER A 43 -2.52 11.19 -0.10
C SER A 43 -3.70 10.22 -0.01
N VAL A 44 -3.67 9.33 0.98
CA VAL A 44 -4.73 8.34 1.20
C VAL A 44 -5.13 8.34 2.66
N THR A 45 -6.36 8.72 2.93
CA THR A 45 -6.91 8.73 4.30
C THR A 45 -7.62 7.42 4.59
N MET A 46 -7.30 6.82 5.74
CA MET A 46 -8.00 5.69 6.34
C MET A 46 -8.57 6.12 7.69
N ALA A 47 -9.88 6.27 7.79
CA ALA A 47 -10.55 6.74 9.01
C ALA A 47 -12.00 6.26 9.08
N GLN A 48 -12.53 6.10 10.29
CA GLN A 48 -13.97 5.93 10.49
C GLN A 48 -14.70 7.26 10.22
N PRO A 49 -15.96 7.22 9.78
CA PRO A 49 -16.77 8.42 9.54
C PRO A 49 -16.78 9.34 10.78
N GLY A 50 -16.57 10.63 10.55
CA GLY A 50 -16.53 11.65 11.61
C GLY A 50 -15.22 11.71 12.41
N VAL A 51 -14.26 10.82 12.19
CA VAL A 51 -12.94 10.87 12.84
C VAL A 51 -12.02 11.78 12.02
N THR A 52 -11.85 13.02 12.50
CA THR A 52 -10.98 14.03 11.89
C THR A 52 -9.72 14.32 12.71
N LYS A 53 -9.68 13.88 13.97
CA LYS A 53 -8.52 14.00 14.90
C LYS A 53 -8.55 12.85 15.90
N PRO A 54 -7.41 12.42 16.47
CA PRO A 54 -6.08 12.83 16.01
C PRO A 54 -5.79 12.36 14.59
N VAL A 55 -4.89 13.05 13.90
CA VAL A 55 -4.37 12.65 12.58
C VAL A 55 -2.97 12.10 12.74
N LEU A 56 -2.72 10.94 12.16
CA LEU A 56 -1.39 10.36 12.01
C LEU A 56 -1.02 10.40 10.53
N ASP A 57 -0.12 11.31 10.18
CA ASP A 57 0.46 11.40 8.84
C ASP A 57 1.68 10.48 8.74
N VAL A 58 1.75 9.69 7.68
CA VAL A 58 2.84 8.75 7.40
C VAL A 58 3.37 9.03 6.00
N TYR A 59 4.54 9.66 5.93
CA TYR A 59 5.27 9.89 4.68
C TYR A 59 6.18 8.69 4.43
N GLU A 60 6.05 8.08 3.26
CA GLU A 60 6.64 6.78 2.99
C GLU A 60 7.00 6.54 1.52
N ASP A 61 7.94 5.64 1.30
CA ASP A 61 8.32 5.15 -0.03
C ASP A 61 8.28 3.62 -0.03
N PHE A 62 7.59 3.03 -1.00
CA PHE A 62 7.45 1.56 -1.11
C PHE A 62 8.77 0.83 -1.35
N GLN A 63 9.82 1.52 -1.78
CA GLN A 63 11.15 0.95 -1.97
C GLN A 63 12.06 1.16 -0.74
N CYS A 64 11.66 2.00 0.23
CA CYS A 64 12.48 2.34 1.39
C CYS A 64 12.47 1.22 2.45
N PRO A 65 13.63 0.63 2.82
CA PRO A 65 13.69 -0.47 3.79
C PRO A 65 13.26 -0.07 5.20
N THR A 66 13.54 1.16 5.62
CA THR A 66 13.12 1.67 6.94
C THR A 66 11.61 1.89 7.01
N CYS A 67 10.96 2.28 5.91
CA CYS A 67 9.50 2.33 5.82
C CYS A 67 8.89 0.93 5.96
N ARG A 68 9.46 -0.07 5.28
CA ARG A 68 9.04 -1.46 5.45
C ARG A 68 9.16 -1.91 6.91
N THR A 69 10.29 -1.65 7.56
CA THR A 69 10.51 -2.01 8.96
C THR A 69 9.46 -1.36 9.87
N PHE A 70 9.12 -0.09 9.63
CA PHE A 70 8.07 0.62 10.37
C PHE A 70 6.69 -0.02 10.15
N GLU A 71 6.33 -0.34 8.91
CA GLU A 71 5.04 -0.97 8.59
C GLU A 71 4.93 -2.40 9.15
N GLU A 72 6.00 -3.18 9.11
CA GLU A 72 6.04 -4.52 9.72
C GLU A 72 5.86 -4.45 11.24
N ALA A 73 6.46 -3.45 11.91
CA ALA A 73 6.38 -3.29 13.35
C ALA A 73 5.08 -2.64 13.82
N SER A 74 4.62 -1.60 13.15
CA SER A 74 3.56 -0.70 13.65
C SER A 74 2.30 -0.67 12.77
N GLY A 75 2.38 -0.98 11.49
CA GLY A 75 1.28 -0.83 10.53
C GLY A 75 0.00 -1.53 10.98
N GLY A 76 0.08 -2.78 11.44
CA GLY A 76 -1.10 -3.52 11.91
C GLY A 76 -1.77 -2.91 13.14
N MET A 77 -0.97 -2.33 14.04
CA MET A 77 -1.49 -1.63 15.21
C MET A 77 -2.17 -0.32 14.80
N ILE A 78 -1.55 0.45 13.91
CA ILE A 78 -2.09 1.71 13.37
C ILE A 78 -3.41 1.46 12.65
N GLN A 79 -3.47 0.47 11.77
CA GLN A 79 -4.66 0.09 11.01
C GLN A 79 -5.82 -0.31 11.93
N ARG A 80 -5.52 -1.05 12.99
CA ARG A 80 -6.52 -1.41 14.01
C ARG A 80 -7.04 -0.20 14.77
N LEU A 81 -6.20 0.75 15.15
CA LEU A 81 -6.62 1.97 15.83
C LEU A 81 -7.52 2.84 14.94
N ALA A 82 -7.22 2.91 13.64
CA ALA A 82 -8.09 3.58 12.68
C ALA A 82 -9.46 2.90 12.56
N ASP A 83 -9.49 1.56 12.46
CA ASP A 83 -10.73 0.78 12.44
C ASP A 83 -11.58 1.00 13.71
N GLN A 84 -10.94 1.15 14.87
CA GLN A 84 -11.58 1.48 16.13
C GLN A 84 -12.01 2.95 16.27
N GLY A 85 -11.80 3.79 15.26
CA GLY A 85 -12.15 5.22 15.28
C GLY A 85 -11.28 6.07 16.20
N LYS A 86 -10.09 5.59 16.57
CA LYS A 86 -9.17 6.28 17.49
C LYS A 86 -8.25 7.28 16.80
N VAL A 87 -8.08 7.18 15.50
CA VAL A 87 -7.17 8.01 14.70
C VAL A 87 -7.63 8.03 13.24
N ALA A 88 -7.44 9.15 12.56
CA ALA A 88 -7.41 9.23 11.12
C ALA A 88 -5.95 9.03 10.68
N VAL A 89 -5.69 8.06 9.82
CA VAL A 89 -4.37 7.81 9.26
C VAL A 89 -4.31 8.36 7.85
N VAL A 90 -3.32 9.18 7.55
CA VAL A 90 -3.10 9.75 6.23
C VAL A 90 -1.75 9.27 5.72
N TYR A 91 -1.77 8.40 4.74
CA TYR A 91 -0.57 7.93 4.05
C TYR A 91 -0.20 8.90 2.93
N HIS A 92 1.06 9.28 2.87
CA HIS A 92 1.66 10.15 1.85
C HIS A 92 2.75 9.38 1.10
N PRO A 93 2.39 8.45 0.21
CA PRO A 93 3.38 7.71 -0.54
C PRO A 93 4.01 8.62 -1.62
N PHE A 94 5.35 8.66 -1.65
CA PHE A 94 6.13 9.42 -2.62
C PHE A 94 7.47 8.71 -2.89
N THR A 95 8.39 9.32 -3.62
CA THR A 95 9.71 8.75 -3.92
C THR A 95 10.81 9.62 -3.34
N ILE A 96 11.64 9.03 -2.45
CA ILE A 96 12.83 9.71 -1.88
C ILE A 96 14.10 9.45 -2.70
N PHE A 97 14.11 8.40 -3.51
CA PHE A 97 15.29 8.01 -4.29
C PHE A 97 15.51 8.93 -5.48
N SER A 98 16.78 9.30 -5.72
CA SER A 98 17.22 10.10 -6.85
C SER A 98 17.97 9.31 -7.92
N ALA A 99 18.32 8.05 -7.65
CA ALA A 99 19.12 7.20 -8.53
C ALA A 99 18.49 5.85 -8.83
N GLN A 100 18.80 5.30 -10.00
CA GLN A 100 18.42 3.96 -10.39
C GLN A 100 19.25 2.90 -9.61
N PRO A 101 18.69 1.71 -9.35
CA PRO A 101 17.37 1.22 -9.78
C PRO A 101 16.22 1.63 -8.84
N SER A 102 16.52 2.09 -7.62
CA SER A 102 15.52 2.37 -6.58
C SER A 102 14.50 3.43 -7.00
N LEU A 103 14.94 4.49 -7.70
CA LEU A 103 14.04 5.50 -8.26
C LEU A 103 12.96 4.90 -9.14
N GLY A 104 13.37 4.08 -10.12
CA GLY A 104 12.41 3.45 -11.05
C GLY A 104 11.48 2.45 -10.38
N ASN A 105 12.01 1.68 -9.42
CA ASN A 105 11.23 0.73 -8.63
C ASN A 105 10.17 1.44 -7.77
N SER A 106 10.55 2.52 -7.08
CA SER A 106 9.66 3.33 -6.26
C SER A 106 8.53 3.96 -7.09
N ILE A 107 8.87 4.62 -8.21
CA ILE A 107 7.87 5.23 -9.11
C ILE A 107 6.88 4.19 -9.62
N ARG A 108 7.35 2.98 -10.02
CA ARG A 108 6.46 1.91 -10.50
C ARG A 108 5.50 1.42 -9.41
N ALA A 109 5.98 1.22 -8.19
CA ALA A 109 5.15 0.81 -7.06
C ALA A 109 4.10 1.87 -6.71
N TRP A 110 4.52 3.13 -6.65
CA TRP A 110 3.64 4.27 -6.42
C TRP A 110 2.54 4.39 -7.49
N ALA A 111 2.93 4.35 -8.77
CA ALA A 111 1.99 4.43 -9.88
C ALA A 111 0.96 3.29 -9.86
N ALA A 112 1.39 2.08 -9.48
CA ALA A 112 0.50 0.95 -9.33
C ALA A 112 -0.48 1.13 -8.15
N ALA A 113 -0.02 1.67 -7.01
CA ALA A 113 -0.88 1.98 -5.86
C ALA A 113 -1.96 3.01 -6.20
N LYS A 114 -1.68 3.96 -7.10
CA LYS A 114 -2.67 4.93 -7.62
C LYS A 114 -3.77 4.29 -8.47
N CYS A 115 -3.53 3.12 -9.05
CA CYS A 115 -4.52 2.38 -9.83
C CYS A 115 -5.52 1.60 -8.95
N VAL A 116 -5.28 1.51 -7.65
CA VAL A 116 -6.03 0.65 -6.73
C VAL A 116 -7.32 1.32 -6.28
N PRO A 117 -8.49 0.63 -6.33
CA PRO A 117 -9.72 1.15 -5.74
C PRO A 117 -9.58 1.37 -4.21
N ALA A 118 -10.19 2.43 -3.69
CA ALA A 118 -10.10 2.82 -2.28
C ALA A 118 -10.28 1.65 -1.31
N GLY A 119 -11.33 0.85 -1.45
CA GLY A 119 -11.62 -0.29 -0.55
C GLY A 119 -10.61 -1.45 -0.61
N ARG A 120 -9.58 -1.39 -1.47
CA ARG A 120 -8.50 -2.36 -1.59
C ARG A 120 -7.13 -1.75 -1.31
N TRP A 121 -7.05 -0.44 -1.13
CA TRP A 121 -5.78 0.27 -1.10
C TRP A 121 -4.88 -0.20 0.05
N VAL A 122 -5.37 -0.29 1.27
CA VAL A 122 -4.56 -0.74 2.44
C VAL A 122 -4.01 -2.15 2.23
N ARG A 123 -4.80 -3.07 1.66
CA ARG A 123 -4.33 -4.43 1.37
C ARG A 123 -3.22 -4.42 0.32
N TYR A 124 -3.32 -3.54 -0.69
CA TYR A 124 -2.31 -3.41 -1.72
C TYR A 124 -1.03 -2.78 -1.18
N HIS A 125 -1.15 -1.74 -0.37
CA HIS A 125 -0.06 -1.12 0.38
C HIS A 125 0.72 -2.16 1.20
N ASN A 126 0.02 -2.95 2.01
CA ASN A 126 0.64 -4.02 2.80
C ASN A 126 1.30 -5.09 1.92
N ALA A 127 0.72 -5.41 0.75
CA ALA A 127 1.30 -6.36 -0.20
C ALA A 127 2.56 -5.81 -0.90
N LEU A 128 2.63 -4.51 -1.17
CA LEU A 128 3.83 -3.86 -1.70
C LEU A 128 4.99 -3.99 -0.71
N TYR A 129 4.81 -3.63 0.56
CA TYR A 129 5.85 -3.77 1.58
C TYR A 129 6.27 -5.22 1.80
N ALA A 130 5.32 -6.16 1.84
CA ALA A 130 5.63 -7.59 1.95
C ALA A 130 6.42 -8.14 0.74
N SER A 131 6.34 -7.47 -0.39
CA SER A 131 7.01 -7.85 -1.64
C SER A 131 8.16 -6.90 -1.99
N GLN A 132 8.55 -6.02 -1.07
CA GLN A 132 9.59 -5.02 -1.29
C GLN A 132 10.90 -5.71 -1.70
N PRO A 133 11.46 -5.37 -2.88
CA PRO A 133 12.73 -5.91 -3.34
C PRO A 133 13.91 -5.25 -2.62
N ALA A 134 15.10 -5.83 -2.76
CA ALA A 134 16.33 -5.15 -2.39
C ALA A 134 16.50 -3.86 -3.20
N GLU A 135 17.11 -2.83 -2.61
CA GLU A 135 17.34 -1.54 -3.28
C GLU A 135 18.21 -1.67 -4.53
N THR A 136 19.08 -2.68 -4.55
CA THR A 136 19.97 -2.99 -5.68
C THR A 136 19.29 -3.78 -6.81
N ALA A 137 18.05 -4.21 -6.63
CA ALA A 137 17.33 -4.99 -7.65
C ALA A 137 17.04 -4.13 -8.88
N ALA A 138 17.59 -4.49 -10.02
CA ALA A 138 17.47 -3.73 -11.26
C ALA A 138 16.01 -3.59 -11.74
N ASP A 139 15.19 -4.63 -11.52
CA ASP A 139 13.74 -4.64 -11.81
C ASP A 139 12.98 -5.15 -10.59
N GLY A 140 13.02 -4.36 -9.51
CA GLY A 140 12.54 -4.78 -8.21
C GLY A 140 11.01 -4.89 -8.09
N PHE A 141 10.28 -3.94 -8.67
CA PHE A 141 8.82 -3.96 -8.78
C PHE A 141 8.40 -4.08 -10.25
N PRO A 142 8.63 -5.25 -10.91
CA PRO A 142 8.21 -5.40 -12.29
C PRO A 142 6.68 -5.30 -12.39
N VAL A 143 6.19 -4.71 -13.49
CA VAL A 143 4.76 -4.49 -13.75
C VAL A 143 3.94 -5.79 -13.60
N SER A 144 4.52 -6.93 -14.01
CA SER A 144 3.88 -8.24 -13.85
C SER A 144 3.63 -8.63 -12.38
N LEU A 145 4.57 -8.31 -11.48
CA LEU A 145 4.40 -8.51 -10.04
C LEU A 145 3.30 -7.59 -9.50
N LEU A 146 3.33 -6.31 -9.83
CA LEU A 146 2.35 -5.33 -9.37
C LEU A 146 0.91 -5.72 -9.76
N VAL A 147 0.71 -6.22 -10.99
CA VAL A 147 -0.59 -6.75 -11.41
C VAL A 147 -0.96 -8.02 -10.63
N ARG A 148 0.01 -8.92 -10.37
CA ARG A 148 -0.24 -10.14 -9.57
C ARG A 148 -0.62 -9.81 -8.12
N LEU A 149 0.02 -8.83 -7.50
CA LEU A 149 -0.34 -8.38 -6.14
C LEU A 149 -1.80 -7.94 -6.07
N GLY A 150 -2.25 -7.12 -7.05
CA GLY A 150 -3.66 -6.73 -7.13
C GLY A 150 -4.60 -7.92 -7.26
N LYS A 151 -4.29 -8.87 -8.15
CA LYS A 151 -5.08 -10.09 -8.30
C LYS A 151 -5.14 -10.90 -7.01
N GLY A 152 -4.03 -11.04 -6.31
CA GLY A 152 -3.93 -11.81 -5.06
C GLY A 152 -4.75 -11.22 -3.90
N ILE A 153 -5.08 -9.93 -3.95
CA ILE A 153 -5.98 -9.26 -2.99
C ILE A 153 -7.40 -9.06 -3.54
N GLY A 154 -7.73 -9.70 -4.66
CA GLY A 154 -9.08 -9.70 -5.24
C GLY A 154 -9.39 -8.54 -6.18
N ILE A 155 -8.39 -7.86 -6.76
CA ILE A 155 -8.61 -6.87 -7.83
C ILE A 155 -8.47 -7.58 -9.19
N THR A 156 -9.59 -7.94 -9.81
CA THR A 156 -9.62 -8.71 -11.06
C THR A 156 -10.01 -7.87 -12.29
N SER A 157 -10.28 -6.57 -12.12
CA SER A 157 -10.72 -5.71 -13.21
C SER A 157 -9.64 -5.51 -14.27
N ARG A 158 -10.05 -5.49 -15.55
CA ARG A 158 -9.16 -5.16 -16.68
C ARG A 158 -8.62 -3.74 -16.57
N ALA A 159 -9.44 -2.80 -16.08
CA ALA A 159 -9.05 -1.39 -15.91
C ALA A 159 -7.87 -1.25 -14.97
N PHE A 160 -7.86 -1.92 -13.79
CA PHE A 160 -6.71 -1.94 -12.90
C PHE A 160 -5.46 -2.50 -13.60
N ALA A 161 -5.59 -3.67 -14.24
CA ALA A 161 -4.45 -4.29 -14.90
C ALA A 161 -3.87 -3.42 -16.03
N GLN A 162 -4.72 -2.73 -16.78
CA GLN A 162 -4.33 -1.81 -17.84
C GLN A 162 -3.64 -0.56 -17.28
N CYS A 163 -4.21 0.06 -16.24
CA CYS A 163 -3.65 1.21 -15.54
C CYS A 163 -2.23 0.91 -15.01
N VAL A 164 -2.04 -0.26 -14.35
CA VAL A 164 -0.72 -0.68 -13.86
C VAL A 164 0.24 -0.95 -15.01
N ARG A 165 -0.19 -1.62 -16.09
CA ARG A 165 0.68 -1.93 -17.24
C ARG A 165 1.14 -0.70 -17.98
N SER A 166 0.26 0.29 -18.15
CA SER A 166 0.60 1.54 -18.82
C SER A 166 1.40 2.51 -17.94
N GLN A 167 1.53 2.20 -16.63
CA GLN A 167 2.13 3.12 -15.66
C GLN A 167 1.51 4.51 -15.72
N GLN A 168 0.19 4.56 -15.86
CA GLN A 168 -0.60 5.76 -16.14
C GLN A 168 -0.27 6.95 -15.23
N TYR A 169 0.03 6.69 -13.97
CA TYR A 169 0.30 7.72 -12.97
C TYR A 169 1.79 8.01 -12.75
N ALA A 170 2.71 7.23 -13.34
CA ALA A 170 4.14 7.42 -13.13
C ALA A 170 4.64 8.86 -13.36
N PRO A 171 4.17 9.62 -14.38
CA PRO A 171 4.62 11.00 -14.60
C PRO A 171 4.23 11.98 -13.48
N GLN A 172 3.25 11.64 -12.63
CA GLN A 172 2.81 12.50 -11.53
C GLN A 172 3.71 12.38 -10.29
N ASN A 173 4.49 11.30 -10.17
CA ASN A 173 5.29 11.04 -8.98
C ASN A 173 6.44 12.04 -8.80
N PRO A 174 7.31 12.35 -9.79
CA PRO A 174 8.44 13.26 -9.57
C PRO A 174 8.03 14.65 -9.09
N PRO A 175 7.04 15.37 -9.67
CA PRO A 175 6.64 16.67 -9.16
C PRO A 175 6.04 16.60 -7.75
N LEU A 176 5.26 15.55 -7.44
CA LEU A 176 4.75 15.32 -6.09
C LEU A 176 5.89 15.10 -5.08
N SER A 177 6.84 14.23 -5.43
CA SER A 177 7.98 13.92 -4.56
C SER A 177 8.82 15.16 -4.28
N ASN A 178 9.10 15.96 -5.31
CA ASN A 178 9.82 17.23 -5.15
C ASN A 178 9.06 18.21 -4.23
N GLN A 179 7.73 18.28 -4.35
CA GLN A 179 6.91 19.13 -3.49
C GLN A 179 7.03 18.69 -2.02
N ILE A 180 6.93 17.40 -1.73
CA ILE A 180 7.02 16.84 -0.37
C ILE A 180 8.42 17.07 0.22
N ILE A 181 9.48 16.80 -0.56
CA ILE A 181 10.87 17.02 -0.13
C ILE A 181 11.12 18.50 0.14
N ASN A 182 10.67 19.39 -0.73
CA ASN A 182 10.81 20.85 -0.55
C ASN A 182 10.00 21.39 0.64
N ALA A 183 8.95 20.69 1.07
CA ALA A 183 8.21 20.97 2.30
C ALA A 183 8.96 20.52 3.58
N GLY A 184 10.17 19.93 3.44
CA GLY A 184 11.04 19.58 4.56
C GLY A 184 11.01 18.10 4.98
N VAL A 185 10.31 17.24 4.24
CA VAL A 185 10.33 15.79 4.50
C VAL A 185 11.64 15.20 3.96
N SER A 186 12.58 14.90 4.84
CA SER A 186 13.92 14.39 4.50
C SER A 186 14.25 13.02 5.08
N ASP A 187 13.58 12.63 6.17
CA ASP A 187 13.79 11.35 6.83
C ASP A 187 12.68 10.37 6.48
N MET A 188 13.03 9.08 6.34
CA MET A 188 12.06 8.05 5.94
C MET A 188 12.02 6.87 6.91
N PRO A 189 10.80 6.46 7.34
CA PRO A 189 9.56 7.21 7.15
C PRO A 189 9.54 8.45 8.02
N THR A 190 8.85 9.52 7.59
CA THR A 190 8.46 10.62 8.48
C THR A 190 7.06 10.36 9.00
N VAL A 191 6.88 10.44 10.30
CA VAL A 191 5.58 10.23 10.97
C VAL A 191 5.24 11.43 11.81
N GLU A 192 4.04 11.98 11.63
CA GLU A 192 3.55 13.12 12.39
C GLU A 192 2.24 12.79 13.09
N LEU A 193 2.07 13.28 14.30
CA LEU A 193 0.80 13.21 15.03
C LEU A 193 0.27 14.63 15.25
N ASN A 194 -0.86 14.94 14.62
CA ASN A 194 -1.44 16.28 14.59
C ASN A 194 -0.43 17.35 14.10
N GLY A 195 0.30 17.06 13.03
CA GLY A 195 1.30 17.95 12.43
C GLY A 195 2.59 18.12 13.24
N LYS A 196 2.82 17.27 14.25
CA LYS A 196 4.08 17.28 15.01
C LYS A 196 4.83 15.98 14.76
N ALA A 197 6.06 16.10 14.28
CA ALA A 197 6.92 14.95 14.03
C ALA A 197 7.12 14.12 15.29
N ILE A 198 7.02 12.81 15.14
CA ILE A 198 7.29 11.84 16.20
C ILE A 198 8.38 10.88 15.76
N SER A 199 9.20 10.44 16.70
CA SER A 199 10.29 9.52 16.40
C SER A 199 9.77 8.18 15.89
N THR A 200 10.25 7.74 14.74
CA THR A 200 9.98 6.41 14.15
C THR A 200 10.69 5.27 14.88
N ARG A 201 11.59 5.61 15.82
CA ARG A 201 12.25 4.66 16.73
C ARG A 201 11.40 4.29 17.93
N LEU A 202 10.21 4.87 18.09
CA LEU A 202 9.27 4.46 19.14
C LEU A 202 8.88 3.00 18.95
N THR A 203 8.79 2.29 20.07
CA THR A 203 8.18 0.96 20.06
C THR A 203 6.70 1.07 19.65
N PRO A 204 6.11 0.03 19.02
CA PRO A 204 4.69 0.04 18.69
C PRO A 204 3.78 0.37 19.89
N SER A 205 4.14 -0.08 21.09
CA SER A 205 3.39 0.23 22.32
C SER A 205 3.48 1.70 22.72
N ALA A 206 4.64 2.34 22.56
CA ALA A 206 4.82 3.76 22.84
C ALA A 206 4.08 4.64 21.82
N LEU A 207 4.14 4.29 20.55
CA LEU A 207 3.36 4.95 19.49
C LEU A 207 1.86 4.83 19.77
N ARG A 208 1.38 3.63 20.10
CA ARG A 208 0.00 3.38 20.48
C ARG A 208 -0.46 4.30 21.61
N LYS A 209 0.30 4.35 22.70
CA LYS A 209 -0.02 5.21 23.86
C LYS A 209 -0.16 6.68 23.44
N ARG A 210 0.73 7.19 22.59
CA ARG A 210 0.65 8.57 22.09
C ARG A 210 -0.63 8.84 21.30
N ILE A 211 -1.00 7.93 20.40
CA ILE A 211 -2.24 8.04 19.62
C ILE A 211 -3.45 8.00 20.54
N GLU A 212 -3.51 7.04 21.46
CA GLU A 212 -4.64 6.88 22.39
C GLU A 212 -4.78 8.09 23.32
N SER A 213 -3.67 8.65 23.83
CA SER A 213 -3.70 9.89 24.64
C SER A 213 -4.22 11.08 23.84
N ALA A 214 -3.82 11.23 22.57
CA ALA A 214 -4.31 12.28 21.70
C ALA A 214 -5.82 12.11 21.37
N ALA A 215 -6.29 10.88 21.24
CA ALA A 215 -7.71 10.58 21.04
C ALA A 215 -8.55 10.92 22.28
N GLN A 216 -8.06 10.61 23.49
CA GLN A 216 -8.74 10.95 24.75
C GLN A 216 -8.85 12.46 24.95
N ALA A 217 -7.78 13.22 24.66
CA ALA A 217 -7.79 14.68 24.77
C ALA A 217 -8.88 15.33 23.90
N ARG A 218 -9.18 14.72 22.72
CA ARG A 218 -10.28 15.17 21.86
C ARG A 218 -11.65 15.01 22.53
N THR A 219 -11.88 13.87 23.18
CA THR A 219 -13.18 13.53 23.81
C THR A 219 -13.52 14.46 24.99
N LEU A 220 -12.48 15.03 25.62
CA LEU A 220 -12.66 15.98 26.73
C LEU A 220 -12.92 17.42 26.27
N GLN A 221 -12.74 17.72 24.97
CA GLN A 221 -12.91 19.06 24.38
C GLN A 221 -14.17 19.19 23.49
N ALA A 222 -14.89 18.09 23.29
CA ALA A 222 -16.12 18.01 22.52
C ALA A 222 -17.37 17.98 23.42
#